data_e5a0b9c1f7d18d7e933eda9ec49617b4
#
_entry.id   e5a0b9c1f7d18d7e933eda9ec49617b4
#
_cell.length_a   1.000
_cell.length_b   1.000
_cell.length_c   1.000
_cell.angle_alpha   90.00
_cell.angle_beta   90.00
_cell.angle_gamma   90.00
#
_symmetry.space_group_name_H-M   'P 1'
#
loop_
_entity.id
_entity.type
_entity.pdbx_description
1 polymer ?
#
loop_
_entity_poly.entity_id
_entity_poly.type
_entity_poly.pdbx_seq_one_letter_code
_entity_poly.pdbx_strand_id
1 'polypeptide(L)'
;RDFDPNNPKDIAKLNTEVIISRYAEQCSNSDISFEADIRANTLEYLPAQDFTSIFCNLLDNAIDASLSCDEPYIDCNVSLIRGGNTGLISIANSCKSSPLGHDGKLHSRKKDTGFHGYGLKSVKRIADKYNGLSIMFTGGKAGIPRCGYAGASLENFPA
;
A
#
# COMPACT_ATOMS: atom_id res chain seq x y z
N ARG A 1 27.71 -7.95 -1.62
CA ARG A 1 27.54 -8.55 -2.96
C ARG A 1 27.08 -7.48 -3.94
N ASP A 2 27.66 -7.47 -5.13
CA ASP A 2 27.27 -6.57 -6.20
C ASP A 2 25.88 -6.91 -6.73
N PHE A 3 25.19 -5.91 -7.29
CA PHE A 3 23.90 -6.08 -7.95
C PHE A 3 24.01 -7.03 -9.16
N ASP A 4 23.16 -8.03 -9.20
CA ASP A 4 23.05 -8.97 -10.32
C ASP A 4 21.72 -8.77 -11.06
N PRO A 5 21.74 -8.26 -12.30
CA PRO A 5 20.51 -8.03 -13.07
C PRO A 5 19.77 -9.31 -13.47
N ASN A 6 20.36 -10.47 -13.26
CA ASN A 6 19.69 -11.75 -13.49
C ASN A 6 19.12 -12.40 -12.22
N ASN A 7 19.36 -11.78 -11.07
CA ASN A 7 18.84 -12.26 -9.79
C ASN A 7 17.47 -11.63 -9.50
N PRO A 8 16.39 -12.42 -9.43
CA PRO A 8 15.04 -11.90 -9.16
C PRO A 8 14.94 -11.09 -7.87
N LYS A 9 15.73 -11.44 -6.85
CA LYS A 9 15.73 -10.71 -5.56
C LYS A 9 16.33 -9.31 -5.70
N ASP A 10 17.41 -9.18 -6.48
CA ASP A 10 18.03 -7.88 -6.71
C ASP A 10 17.12 -6.97 -7.54
N ILE A 11 16.45 -7.54 -8.53
CA ILE A 11 15.44 -6.82 -9.31
C ILE A 11 14.26 -6.38 -8.44
N ALA A 12 13.74 -7.26 -7.59
CA ALA A 12 12.63 -6.92 -6.69
C ALA A 12 13.01 -5.81 -5.70
N LYS A 13 14.22 -5.87 -5.16
CA LYS A 13 14.76 -4.82 -4.29
C LYS A 13 14.86 -3.48 -5.02
N LEU A 14 15.43 -3.48 -6.21
CA LEU A 14 15.56 -2.26 -7.03
C LEU A 14 14.19 -1.66 -7.36
N ASN A 15 13.24 -2.47 -7.77
CA ASN A 15 11.88 -2.02 -8.06
C ASN A 15 11.22 -1.37 -6.83
N THR A 16 11.40 -1.98 -5.67
CA THR A 16 10.90 -1.43 -4.40
C THR A 16 11.50 -0.06 -4.12
N GLU A 17 12.82 0.05 -4.21
CA GLU A 17 13.54 1.30 -3.95
C GLU A 17 13.11 2.43 -4.90
N VAL A 18 12.95 2.12 -6.18
CA VAL A 18 12.51 3.08 -7.20
C VAL A 18 11.08 3.57 -6.90
N ILE A 19 10.16 2.68 -6.61
CA ILE A 19 8.77 3.04 -6.32
C ILE A 19 8.68 3.89 -5.05
N ILE A 20 9.32 3.47 -3.98
CA ILE A 20 9.30 4.19 -2.71
C ILE A 20 9.95 5.57 -2.84
N SER A 21 11.07 5.69 -3.53
CA SER A 21 11.75 6.97 -3.78
C SER A 21 10.87 7.94 -4.56
N ARG A 22 10.18 7.46 -5.58
CA ARG A 22 9.23 8.26 -6.36
C ARG A 22 8.10 8.81 -5.49
N TYR A 23 7.50 7.98 -4.66
CA TYR A 23 6.42 8.42 -3.78
C TYR A 23 6.90 9.32 -2.65
N ALA A 24 8.09 9.08 -2.10
CA ALA A 24 8.71 9.97 -1.13
C ALA A 24 8.92 11.38 -1.71
N GLU A 25 9.40 11.48 -2.95
CA GLU A 25 9.56 12.76 -3.66
C GLU A 25 8.20 13.43 -3.90
N GLN A 26 7.21 12.69 -4.37
CA GLN A 26 5.87 13.22 -4.61
C GLN A 26 5.23 13.74 -3.31
N CYS A 27 5.37 13.01 -2.22
CA CYS A 27 4.89 13.44 -0.91
C CYS A 27 5.62 14.69 -0.41
N SER A 28 6.94 14.72 -0.56
CA SER A 28 7.75 15.91 -0.21
C SER A 28 7.29 17.15 -0.96
N ASN A 29 7.02 17.03 -2.25
CA ASN A 29 6.53 18.13 -3.08
C ASN A 29 5.12 18.59 -2.72
N SER A 30 4.37 17.79 -2.00
CA SER A 30 3.00 18.07 -1.54
C SER A 30 2.91 18.32 -0.04
N ASP A 31 4.04 18.47 0.64
CA ASP A 31 4.11 18.65 2.10
C ASP A 31 3.42 17.53 2.90
N ILE A 32 3.46 16.32 2.38
CA ILE A 32 2.97 15.12 3.05
C ILE A 32 4.14 14.44 3.78
N SER A 33 3.99 14.21 5.08
CA SER A 33 4.94 13.39 5.83
C SER A 33 4.85 11.94 5.37
N PHE A 34 5.95 11.39 4.87
CA PHE A 34 6.00 10.04 4.34
C PHE A 34 7.06 9.21 5.06
N GLU A 35 6.64 8.09 5.61
CA GLU A 35 7.53 7.10 6.20
C GLU A 35 7.29 5.74 5.56
N ALA A 36 8.37 5.03 5.25
CA ALA A 36 8.32 3.69 4.70
C ALA A 36 9.31 2.79 5.43
N ASP A 37 8.80 1.68 5.96
CA ASP A 37 9.59 0.61 6.56
C ASP A 37 9.29 -0.69 5.81
N ILE A 38 10.20 -1.08 4.94
CA ILE A 38 10.06 -2.26 4.11
C ILE A 38 11.17 -3.23 4.46
N ARG A 39 10.79 -4.32 5.11
CA ARG A 39 11.75 -5.37 5.45
C ARG A 39 12.22 -6.10 4.21
N ALA A 40 13.53 -6.26 4.11
CA ALA A 40 14.14 -7.04 3.04
C ALA A 40 13.63 -8.50 3.07
N ASN A 41 13.62 -9.13 1.92
CA ASN A 41 13.24 -10.54 1.74
C ASN A 41 11.78 -10.87 2.11
N THR A 42 10.87 -9.89 1.99
CA THR A 42 9.46 -10.11 2.30
C THR A 42 8.58 -10.33 1.07
N LEU A 43 8.89 -9.69 -0.04
CA LEU A 43 8.03 -9.68 -1.24
C LEU A 43 8.73 -10.11 -2.52
N GLU A 44 9.89 -10.74 -2.41
CA GLU A 44 10.67 -11.14 -3.60
C GLU A 44 10.01 -12.20 -4.46
N TYR A 45 9.03 -12.91 -3.91
CA TYR A 45 8.24 -13.87 -4.66
C TYR A 45 7.15 -13.23 -5.52
N LEU A 46 6.84 -11.93 -5.29
CA LEU A 46 5.87 -11.22 -6.12
C LEU A 46 6.50 -10.81 -7.46
N PRO A 47 5.86 -11.13 -8.59
CA PRO A 47 6.24 -10.55 -9.86
C PRO A 47 6.23 -9.01 -9.79
N ALA A 48 7.18 -8.39 -10.46
CA ALA A 48 7.31 -6.93 -10.45
C ALA A 48 6.01 -6.21 -10.85
N GLN A 49 5.25 -6.78 -11.77
CA GLN A 49 3.97 -6.24 -12.21
C GLN A 49 2.93 -6.22 -11.08
N ASP A 50 2.83 -7.30 -10.31
CA ASP A 50 1.87 -7.39 -9.21
C ASP A 50 2.28 -6.46 -8.06
N PHE A 51 3.57 -6.44 -7.73
CA PHE A 51 4.13 -5.53 -6.75
C PHE A 51 3.84 -4.06 -7.10
N THR A 52 4.16 -3.65 -8.32
CA THR A 52 3.93 -2.28 -8.79
C THR A 52 2.46 -1.92 -8.73
N SER A 53 1.58 -2.82 -9.18
CA SER A 53 0.14 -2.59 -9.16
C SER A 53 -0.39 -2.39 -7.74
N ILE A 54 0.03 -3.21 -6.78
CA ILE A 54 -0.39 -3.07 -5.37
C ILE A 54 0.08 -1.72 -4.81
N PHE A 55 1.37 -1.44 -4.89
CA PHE A 55 1.95 -0.25 -4.26
C PHE A 55 1.47 1.04 -4.89
N CYS A 56 1.46 1.14 -6.21
CA CYS A 56 1.02 2.35 -6.88
C CYS A 56 -0.46 2.64 -6.60
N ASN A 57 -1.32 1.64 -6.65
CA ASN A 57 -2.74 1.83 -6.36
C ASN A 57 -2.98 2.26 -4.90
N LEU A 58 -2.32 1.62 -3.96
CA LEU A 58 -2.49 1.95 -2.54
C LEU A 58 -1.90 3.33 -2.19
N LEU A 59 -0.72 3.65 -2.70
CA LEU A 59 -0.06 4.92 -2.42
C LEU A 59 -0.74 6.10 -3.12
N ASP A 60 -1.22 5.93 -4.35
CA ASP A 60 -2.02 6.95 -5.02
C ASP A 60 -3.30 7.28 -4.23
N ASN A 61 -4.00 6.26 -3.74
CA ASN A 61 -5.17 6.45 -2.89
C ASN A 61 -4.82 7.14 -1.56
N ALA A 62 -3.70 6.78 -0.95
CA ALA A 62 -3.25 7.39 0.29
C ALA A 62 -2.92 8.88 0.10
N ILE A 63 -2.24 9.25 -0.99
CA ILE A 63 -1.96 10.63 -1.33
C ILE A 63 -3.25 11.41 -1.54
N ASP A 64 -4.16 10.90 -2.36
CA ASP A 64 -5.44 11.57 -2.63
C ASP A 64 -6.24 11.82 -1.34
N ALA A 65 -6.25 10.87 -0.43
CA ALA A 65 -6.98 11.01 0.83
C ALA A 65 -6.32 12.00 1.80
N SER A 66 -4.99 12.10 1.80
CA SER A 66 -4.25 12.92 2.75
C SER A 66 -4.11 14.37 2.32
N LEU A 67 -4.16 14.68 1.02
CA LEU A 67 -3.96 16.03 0.48
C LEU A 67 -4.88 17.09 1.09
N SER A 68 -6.08 16.72 1.50
CA SER A 68 -7.05 17.63 2.08
C SER A 68 -6.94 17.80 3.60
N CYS A 69 -5.98 17.14 4.23
CA CYS A 69 -5.78 17.18 5.67
C CYS A 69 -4.82 18.28 6.07
N ASP A 70 -4.97 18.80 7.30
CA ASP A 70 -4.11 19.88 7.82
C ASP A 70 -2.70 19.36 8.13
N GLU A 71 -2.60 18.12 8.61
CA GLU A 71 -1.33 17.44 8.89
C GLU A 71 -1.27 16.13 8.09
N PRO A 72 -1.03 16.21 6.78
CA PRO A 72 -1.05 15.01 5.94
C PRO A 72 0.14 14.10 6.22
N TYR A 73 -0.15 12.81 6.34
CA TYR A 73 0.88 11.78 6.51
C TYR A 73 0.53 10.47 5.82
N ILE A 74 1.55 9.70 5.49
CA ILE A 74 1.44 8.34 4.96
C ILE A 74 2.51 7.49 5.63
N ASP A 75 2.10 6.36 6.21
CA ASP A 75 2.98 5.32 6.76
C ASP A 75 2.84 4.05 5.92
N CYS A 76 3.94 3.59 5.34
CA CYS A 76 3.99 2.36 4.55
C CYS A 76 4.86 1.33 5.26
N ASN A 77 4.31 0.15 5.56
CA ASN A 77 5.04 -0.93 6.21
C ASN A 77 4.88 -2.23 5.45
N VAL A 78 5.98 -2.93 5.28
CA VAL A 78 6.00 -4.29 4.73
C VAL A 78 6.80 -5.18 5.67
N SER A 79 6.18 -6.25 6.14
CA SER A 79 6.77 -7.16 7.11
C SER A 79 6.34 -8.60 6.87
N LEU A 80 6.95 -9.52 7.59
CA LEU A 80 6.53 -10.92 7.67
C LEU A 80 5.79 -11.16 8.97
N ILE A 81 4.72 -11.94 8.90
CA ILE A 81 3.95 -12.39 10.05
C ILE A 81 3.82 -13.92 10.04
N ARG A 82 3.28 -14.48 11.11
CA ARG A 82 3.02 -15.93 11.25
C ARG A 82 4.26 -16.79 11.00
N GLY A 83 5.33 -16.55 11.76
CA GLY A 83 6.55 -17.36 11.65
C GLY A 83 7.36 -17.13 10.39
N GLY A 84 7.12 -16.03 9.68
CA GLY A 84 7.88 -15.65 8.50
C GLY A 84 7.31 -16.14 7.16
N ASN A 85 6.12 -16.74 7.16
CA ASN A 85 5.51 -17.33 5.96
C ASN A 85 4.46 -16.46 5.29
N THR A 86 4.11 -15.33 5.87
CA THR A 86 3.09 -14.44 5.32
C THR A 86 3.62 -13.02 5.22
N GLY A 87 3.61 -12.46 4.03
CA GLY A 87 3.92 -11.05 3.81
C GLY A 87 2.73 -10.17 4.16
N LEU A 88 2.97 -9.10 4.91
CA LEU A 88 1.96 -8.09 5.23
C LEU A 88 2.36 -6.75 4.64
N ILE A 89 1.48 -6.17 3.84
CA ILE A 89 1.57 -4.80 3.35
C ILE A 89 0.56 -3.96 4.12
N SER A 90 1.02 -2.89 4.76
CA SER A 90 0.16 -1.97 5.48
C SER A 90 0.46 -0.55 5.05
N ILE A 91 -0.56 0.19 4.63
CA ILE A 91 -0.46 1.61 4.30
C ILE A 91 -1.52 2.35 5.09
N ALA A 92 -1.07 3.23 5.98
CA ALA A 92 -1.91 4.11 6.76
C ALA A 92 -1.71 5.55 6.31
N ASN A 93 -2.77 6.33 6.31
CA ASN A 93 -2.73 7.72 5.89
C ASN A 93 -3.74 8.56 6.66
N SER A 94 -3.48 9.87 6.71
CA SER A 94 -4.48 10.84 7.17
C SER A 94 -5.65 10.92 6.20
N CYS A 95 -6.83 11.18 6.72
CA CYS A 95 -8.02 11.42 5.91
C CYS A 95 -9.03 12.29 6.68
N LYS A 96 -9.82 13.07 5.96
CA LYS A 96 -10.85 13.92 6.59
C LYS A 96 -12.13 13.16 6.96
N SER A 97 -12.45 12.14 6.17
CA SER A 97 -13.65 11.34 6.37
C SER A 97 -13.37 9.89 6.02
N SER A 98 -14.05 8.98 6.70
CA SER A 98 -13.93 7.56 6.37
C SER A 98 -14.37 7.29 4.93
N PRO A 99 -13.58 6.53 4.15
CA PRO A 99 -14.01 6.05 2.85
C PRO A 99 -15.09 4.95 2.97
N LEU A 100 -15.26 4.39 4.16
CA LEU A 100 -16.32 3.43 4.45
C LEU A 100 -17.60 4.20 4.85
N GLY A 101 -18.68 3.96 4.12
CA GLY A 101 -19.99 4.48 4.50
C GLY A 101 -20.55 3.80 5.76
N HIS A 102 -21.71 4.27 6.23
CA HIS A 102 -22.42 3.67 7.37
C HIS A 102 -22.80 2.21 7.14
N ASP A 103 -22.85 1.77 5.89
CA ASP A 103 -23.12 0.39 5.48
C ASP A 103 -21.86 -0.49 5.43
N GLY A 104 -20.69 0.04 5.81
CA GLY A 104 -19.41 -0.65 5.72
C GLY A 104 -18.86 -0.81 4.29
N LYS A 105 -19.54 -0.22 3.30
CA LYS A 105 -19.09 -0.27 1.90
C LYS A 105 -18.20 0.91 1.54
N LEU A 106 -17.28 0.64 0.63
CA LEU A 106 -16.38 1.65 0.12
C LEU A 106 -17.12 2.62 -0.80
N HIS A 107 -17.07 3.91 -0.48
CA HIS A 107 -17.60 4.97 -1.33
C HIS A 107 -16.47 5.83 -1.87
N SER A 108 -16.46 6.09 -3.18
CA SER A 108 -15.51 6.99 -3.80
C SER A 108 -15.83 8.44 -3.41
N ARG A 109 -14.80 9.20 -3.02
CA ARG A 109 -14.91 10.62 -2.71
C ARG A 109 -14.96 11.52 -3.94
N LYS A 110 -14.51 11.02 -5.08
CA LYS A 110 -14.49 11.77 -6.32
C LYS A 110 -15.72 11.43 -7.14
N LYS A 111 -16.54 12.43 -7.33
CA LYS A 111 -17.61 12.38 -8.34
C LYS A 111 -16.93 12.22 -9.70
N ASP A 112 -17.29 11.20 -10.44
CA ASP A 112 -17.11 11.07 -11.89
C ASP A 112 -15.73 10.80 -12.50
N THR A 113 -14.78 10.24 -11.80
CA THR A 113 -13.70 9.60 -12.55
C THR A 113 -13.74 8.10 -12.29
N GLY A 114 -14.12 7.30 -13.27
CA GLY A 114 -14.22 5.85 -13.20
C GLY A 114 -12.90 5.13 -12.82
N PHE A 115 -11.92 5.87 -12.33
CA PHE A 115 -10.60 5.38 -11.97
C PHE A 115 -10.46 4.94 -10.50
N HIS A 116 -11.23 5.51 -9.56
CA HIS A 116 -10.98 5.30 -8.12
C HIS A 116 -11.48 3.96 -7.58
N GLY A 117 -12.49 3.33 -8.18
CA GLY A 117 -12.91 1.99 -7.82
C GLY A 117 -12.00 0.89 -8.37
N TYR A 118 -11.25 1.17 -9.42
CA TYR A 118 -10.42 0.18 -10.12
C TYR A 118 -9.11 -0.14 -9.41
N GLY A 119 -8.50 0.84 -8.74
CA GLY A 119 -7.25 0.64 -8.01
C GLY A 119 -7.39 -0.39 -6.91
N LEU A 120 -8.41 -0.25 -6.05
CA LEU A 120 -8.66 -1.20 -4.96
C LEU A 120 -9.17 -2.55 -5.46
N LYS A 121 -9.94 -2.56 -6.55
CA LYS A 121 -10.34 -3.83 -7.21
C LYS A 121 -9.13 -4.59 -7.74
N SER A 122 -8.16 -3.89 -8.32
CA SER A 122 -6.90 -4.50 -8.78
C SER A 122 -6.11 -5.08 -7.61
N VAL A 123 -5.99 -4.35 -6.50
CA VAL A 123 -5.32 -4.84 -5.29
C VAL A 123 -6.02 -6.08 -4.76
N LYS A 124 -7.34 -6.07 -4.66
CA LYS A 124 -8.12 -7.23 -4.20
C LYS A 124 -7.93 -8.44 -5.12
N ARG A 125 -7.97 -8.25 -6.42
CA ARG A 125 -7.75 -9.32 -7.40
C ARG A 125 -6.37 -9.95 -7.25
N ILE A 126 -5.33 -9.14 -7.04
CA ILE A 126 -3.98 -9.63 -6.82
C ILE A 126 -3.90 -10.36 -5.48
N ALA A 127 -4.48 -9.81 -4.42
CA ALA A 127 -4.53 -10.47 -3.12
C ALA A 127 -5.22 -11.83 -3.22
N ASP A 128 -6.35 -11.92 -3.90
CA ASP A 128 -7.09 -13.18 -4.13
C ASP A 128 -6.23 -14.20 -4.90
N LYS A 129 -5.44 -13.77 -5.87
CA LYS A 129 -4.51 -14.61 -6.63
C LYS A 129 -3.48 -15.30 -5.74
N TYR A 130 -3.09 -14.66 -4.64
CA TYR A 130 -2.10 -15.16 -3.67
C TYR A 130 -2.76 -15.67 -2.38
N ASN A 131 -4.04 -16.01 -2.41
CA ASN A 131 -4.82 -16.42 -1.24
C ASN A 131 -4.78 -15.42 -0.09
N GLY A 132 -4.58 -14.16 -0.43
CA GLY A 132 -4.49 -13.07 0.52
C GLY A 132 -5.84 -12.51 0.92
N LEU A 133 -5.87 -11.87 2.08
CA LEU A 133 -7.02 -11.15 2.60
C LEU A 133 -6.78 -9.66 2.48
N SER A 134 -7.75 -8.95 1.93
CA SER A 134 -7.74 -7.50 1.79
C SER A 134 -8.65 -6.87 2.84
N ILE A 135 -8.09 -6.02 3.70
CA ILE A 135 -8.84 -5.37 4.77
C ILE A 135 -8.64 -3.86 4.67
N MET A 136 -9.74 -3.09 4.67
CA MET A 136 -9.72 -1.66 4.92
C MET A 136 -10.14 -1.37 6.35
N PHE A 137 -9.48 -0.40 6.97
CA PHE A 137 -9.85 0.05 8.30
C PHE A 137 -9.90 1.58 8.34
N THR A 138 -10.72 2.08 9.24
CA THR A 138 -10.74 3.48 9.62
C THR A 138 -10.66 3.57 11.13
N GLY A 139 -9.91 4.53 11.62
CA GLY A 139 -9.74 4.70 13.05
C GLY A 139 -8.80 5.86 13.34
N GLY A 140 -8.48 6.09 14.58
CA GLY A 140 -7.54 7.12 15.00
C GLY A 140 -7.70 7.48 16.45
N LYS A 141 -6.75 8.22 16.97
CA LYS A 141 -6.89 8.88 18.27
C LYS A 141 -7.90 10.02 18.13
N ALA A 142 -8.61 10.35 19.21
CA ALA A 142 -9.59 11.42 19.21
C ALA A 142 -9.04 12.69 18.53
N GLY A 143 -9.71 13.12 17.46
CA GLY A 143 -9.37 14.32 16.71
C GLY A 143 -8.48 14.15 15.47
N ILE A 144 -7.91 12.97 15.21
CA ILE A 144 -7.08 12.71 14.01
C ILE A 144 -7.59 11.43 13.33
N PRO A 145 -8.44 11.54 12.30
CA PRO A 145 -8.91 10.38 11.56
C PRO A 145 -7.73 9.67 10.87
N ARG A 146 -7.64 8.36 11.06
CA ARG A 146 -6.76 7.48 10.32
C ARG A 146 -7.56 6.67 9.33
N CYS A 147 -7.16 6.70 8.09
CA CYS A 147 -7.64 5.76 7.09
C CYS A 147 -6.47 4.89 6.65
N GLY A 148 -6.72 3.65 6.35
CA GLY A 148 -5.65 2.80 5.92
C GLY A 148 -6.12 1.55 5.22
N TYR A 149 -5.18 0.96 4.54
CA TYR A 149 -5.26 -0.38 4.00
C TYR A 149 -4.31 -1.25 4.82
N ALA A 150 -4.84 -2.15 5.61
CA ALA A 150 -4.05 -3.16 6.30
C ALA A 150 -4.35 -4.53 5.72
N GLY A 151 -3.32 -5.17 5.22
CA GLY A 151 -3.34 -6.59 5.02
C GLY A 151 -3.74 -7.11 3.67
N ALA A 152 -2.82 -7.04 2.72
CA ALA A 152 -2.66 -8.19 1.88
C ALA A 152 -1.75 -9.17 2.62
N SER A 153 -2.36 -10.13 3.28
CA SER A 153 -1.64 -11.31 3.74
C SER A 153 -1.39 -12.16 2.50
N LEU A 154 -0.17 -12.18 2.03
CA LEU A 154 0.22 -12.98 0.89
C LEU A 154 0.90 -14.22 1.44
N GLU A 155 0.23 -15.36 1.34
CA GLU A 155 0.83 -16.62 1.75
C GLU A 155 2.02 -16.96 0.87
N ASN A 156 3.05 -17.42 1.52
CA ASN A 156 4.28 -17.79 0.85
C ASN A 156 4.00 -18.91 -0.14
N PHE A 157 4.43 -18.73 -1.38
CA PHE A 157 4.42 -19.83 -2.33
C PHE A 157 5.42 -20.87 -1.91
N PRO A 158 5.06 -22.16 -2.04
CA PRO A 158 6.05 -23.21 -1.94
C PRO A 158 7.17 -22.90 -2.93
N ALA A 159 8.36 -23.01 -2.44
CA ALA A 159 9.56 -22.91 -3.26
C ALA A 159 9.49 -23.91 -4.43
#